data_f6b7846d729e16b0705fd71b6f90e357
#
_entry.id   f6b7846d729e16b0705fd71b6f90e357
#
_cell.length_a   1.000
_cell.length_b   1.000
_cell.length_c   1.000
_cell.angle_alpha   90.00
_cell.angle_beta   90.00
_cell.angle_gamma   90.00
#
_symmetry.space_group_name_H-M   'P 1'
#
loop_
_entity.id
_entity.type
_entity.pdbx_description
1 polymer ?
#
loop_
_entity_poly.entity_id
_entity_poly.type
_entity_poly.pdbx_seq_one_letter_code
_entity_poly.pdbx_strand_id
1 'polypeptide(L)'
;MPNNQNRDNFIDKAFTVIAESIVKIMPIAEKEKKAYIYYRDGLAAQNNGDYSEALEYYKESLLLEENKIDRGETLKNMAIIYMSNGCLLYTSDDADE
;
A
#
# COMPACT_ATOMS: atom_id res chain seq x y z
N MET A 1 22.97 12.39 -18.76
CA MET A 1 22.66 13.32 -17.68
C MET A 1 22.58 12.58 -16.37
N PRO A 2 23.64 12.60 -15.60
CA PRO A 2 23.65 11.87 -14.34
C PRO A 2 22.66 12.41 -13.31
N ASN A 3 22.19 13.64 -13.49
CA ASN A 3 21.33 14.27 -12.51
C ASN A 3 19.86 13.91 -12.66
N ASN A 4 19.50 13.19 -13.73
CA ASN A 4 18.09 12.87 -13.95
C ASN A 4 17.53 12.00 -12.84
N GLN A 5 18.30 11.02 -12.40
CA GLN A 5 17.84 10.12 -11.37
C GLN A 5 17.72 10.80 -10.01
N ASN A 6 18.66 11.69 -9.69
CA ASN A 6 18.57 12.47 -8.45
C ASN A 6 17.39 13.42 -8.48
N ARG A 7 17.13 14.01 -9.64
CA ARG A 7 15.99 14.89 -9.80
C ARG A 7 14.69 14.13 -9.61
N ASP A 8 14.58 12.93 -10.20
CA ASP A 8 13.39 12.11 -10.08
C ASP A 8 13.15 11.72 -8.62
N ASN A 9 14.21 11.36 -7.90
CA ASN A 9 14.09 11.02 -6.49
C ASN A 9 13.63 12.22 -5.66
N PHE A 10 14.13 13.41 -5.99
CA PHE A 10 13.73 14.62 -5.31
C PHE A 10 12.26 14.91 -5.56
N ILE A 11 11.83 14.77 -6.81
CA ILE A 11 10.43 15.01 -7.20
C ILE A 11 9.52 14.01 -6.48
N ASP A 12 9.91 12.73 -6.43
CA ASP A 12 9.13 11.71 -5.75
C ASP A 12 8.98 12.03 -4.27
N LYS A 13 10.07 12.45 -3.62
CA LYS A 13 10.02 12.80 -2.21
C LYS A 13 9.14 14.01 -1.97
N ALA A 14 9.28 15.02 -2.81
CA ALA A 14 8.47 16.23 -2.70
C ALA A 14 7.00 15.91 -2.88
N PHE A 15 6.69 15.06 -3.85
CA PHE A 15 5.33 14.64 -4.12
C PHE A 15 4.75 13.89 -2.93
N THR A 16 5.54 13.00 -2.33
CA THR A 16 5.11 12.23 -1.17
C THR A 16 4.82 13.15 0.02
N VAL A 17 5.70 14.11 0.28
CA VAL A 17 5.51 15.06 1.38
C VAL A 17 4.25 15.88 1.16
N ILE A 18 4.02 16.33 -0.06
CA ILE A 18 2.81 17.10 -0.37
C ILE A 18 1.57 16.24 -0.17
N ALA A 19 1.60 14.99 -0.66
CA ALA A 19 0.49 14.08 -0.51
C ALA A 19 0.16 13.82 0.96
N GLU A 20 1.19 13.59 1.78
CA GLU A 20 0.99 13.37 3.19
C GLU A 20 0.43 14.60 3.88
N SER A 21 0.87 15.79 3.47
CA SER A 21 0.36 17.04 4.02
C SER A 21 -1.12 17.22 3.71
N ILE A 22 -1.51 16.90 2.48
CA ILE A 22 -2.91 16.99 2.07
C ILE A 22 -3.76 16.03 2.88
N VAL A 23 -3.29 14.80 3.07
CA VAL A 23 -4.00 13.82 3.88
C VAL A 23 -4.23 14.32 5.29
N LYS A 24 -3.22 14.96 5.88
CA LYS A 24 -3.33 15.44 7.26
C LYS A 24 -4.39 16.51 7.45
N ILE A 25 -4.66 17.30 6.43
CA ILE A 25 -5.65 18.37 6.52
C ILE A 25 -7.03 17.97 6.02
N MET A 26 -7.18 16.71 5.54
CA MET A 26 -8.48 16.24 5.10
C MET A 26 -9.42 16.03 6.28
N PRO A 27 -10.71 16.34 6.10
CA PRO A 27 -11.71 15.99 7.13
C PRO A 27 -11.70 14.48 7.41
N ILE A 28 -11.96 14.12 8.66
CA ILE A 28 -11.94 12.72 9.09
C ILE A 28 -12.90 11.87 8.27
N ALA A 29 -14.11 12.39 8.02
CA ALA A 29 -15.10 11.63 7.25
C ALA A 29 -14.62 11.34 5.83
N GLU A 30 -13.93 12.28 5.21
CA GLU A 30 -13.37 12.05 3.87
C GLU A 30 -12.26 11.02 3.91
N LYS A 31 -11.40 11.08 4.91
CA LYS A 31 -10.34 10.11 5.06
C LYS A 31 -10.90 8.70 5.24
N GLU A 32 -11.90 8.56 6.10
CA GLU A 32 -12.50 7.25 6.35
C GLU A 32 -13.15 6.69 5.10
N LYS A 33 -13.85 7.53 4.36
CA LYS A 33 -14.48 7.11 3.13
C LYS A 33 -13.47 6.61 2.11
N LYS A 34 -12.41 7.38 1.90
CA LYS A 34 -11.38 6.99 0.95
C LYS A 34 -10.60 5.79 1.41
N ALA A 35 -10.31 5.71 2.71
CA ALA A 35 -9.64 4.54 3.26
C ALA A 35 -10.45 3.27 3.01
N TYR A 36 -11.76 3.36 3.19
CA TYR A 36 -12.63 2.22 2.94
C TYR A 36 -12.64 1.82 1.47
N ILE A 37 -12.69 2.81 0.58
CA ILE A 37 -12.69 2.54 -0.86
C ILE A 37 -11.41 1.81 -1.27
N TYR A 38 -10.27 2.29 -0.80
CA TYR A 38 -9.00 1.63 -1.10
C TYR A 38 -8.93 0.24 -0.51
N TYR A 39 -9.42 0.08 0.72
CA TYR A 39 -9.45 -1.25 1.35
C TYR A 39 -10.32 -2.21 0.53
N ARG A 40 -11.50 -1.77 0.14
CA ARG A 40 -12.42 -2.57 -0.66
C ARG A 40 -11.79 -2.95 -2.01
N ASP A 41 -11.15 -1.98 -2.66
CA ASP A 41 -10.50 -2.24 -3.94
C ASP A 41 -9.33 -3.19 -3.77
N GLY A 42 -8.62 -3.09 -2.65
CA GLY A 42 -7.57 -4.03 -2.31
C GLY A 42 -8.09 -5.44 -2.14
N LEU A 43 -9.24 -5.60 -1.45
CA LEU A 43 -9.86 -6.91 -1.30
C LEU A 43 -10.24 -7.50 -2.65
N ALA A 44 -10.82 -6.69 -3.51
CA ALA A 44 -11.21 -7.15 -4.85
C ALA A 44 -10.00 -7.61 -5.65
N ALA A 45 -8.92 -6.84 -5.61
CA ALA A 45 -7.69 -7.21 -6.29
C ALA A 45 -7.10 -8.49 -5.70
N GLN A 46 -7.10 -8.60 -4.38
CA GLN A 46 -6.61 -9.80 -3.70
C GLN A 46 -7.40 -11.03 -4.12
N ASN A 47 -8.71 -10.90 -4.17
CA ASN A 47 -9.58 -12.01 -4.55
C ASN A 47 -9.38 -12.42 -6.01
N ASN A 48 -8.96 -11.49 -6.85
CA ASN A 48 -8.65 -11.77 -8.24
C ASN A 48 -7.23 -12.32 -8.43
N GLY A 49 -6.44 -12.35 -7.38
CA GLY A 49 -5.06 -12.79 -7.49
C GLY A 49 -4.11 -11.70 -7.93
N ASP A 50 -4.59 -10.47 -8.03
CA ASP A 50 -3.76 -9.32 -8.41
C ASP A 50 -3.09 -8.77 -7.16
N TYR A 51 -2.14 -9.51 -6.64
CA TYR A 51 -1.58 -9.23 -5.33
C TYR A 51 -0.76 -7.94 -5.27
N SER A 52 -0.02 -7.66 -6.32
CA SER A 52 0.75 -6.43 -6.38
C SER A 52 -0.18 -5.21 -6.30
N GLU A 53 -1.26 -5.25 -7.04
CA GLU A 53 -2.25 -4.20 -7.06
C GLU A 53 -2.97 -4.10 -5.71
N ALA A 54 -3.30 -5.25 -5.14
CA ALA A 54 -3.93 -5.29 -3.83
C ALA A 54 -3.05 -4.59 -2.77
N LEU A 55 -1.76 -4.87 -2.80
CA LEU A 55 -0.83 -4.25 -1.86
C LEU A 55 -0.79 -2.73 -2.03
N GLU A 56 -0.84 -2.26 -3.26
CA GLU A 56 -0.87 -0.81 -3.51
C GLU A 56 -2.13 -0.18 -2.93
N TYR A 57 -3.27 -0.79 -3.15
CA TYR A 57 -4.53 -0.30 -2.58
C TYR A 57 -4.48 -0.30 -1.05
N TYR A 58 -3.97 -1.38 -0.48
CA TYR A 58 -3.88 -1.49 0.98
C TYR A 58 -2.94 -0.42 1.56
N LYS A 59 -1.84 -0.14 0.89
CA LYS A 59 -0.92 0.91 1.34
C LYS A 59 -1.60 2.28 1.32
N GLU A 60 -2.37 2.55 0.27
CA GLU A 60 -3.13 3.80 0.19
C GLU A 60 -4.16 3.86 1.31
N SER A 61 -4.83 2.76 1.59
CA SER A 61 -5.80 2.72 2.68
C SER A 61 -5.14 3.02 4.01
N LEU A 62 -3.97 2.43 4.28
CA LEU A 62 -3.24 2.66 5.52
C LEU A 62 -2.83 4.12 5.68
N LEU A 63 -2.51 4.78 4.59
CA LEU A 63 -2.13 6.19 4.64
C LEU A 63 -3.27 7.04 5.17
N LEU A 64 -4.50 6.66 4.87
CA LEU A 64 -5.69 7.43 5.21
C LEU A 64 -6.38 6.95 6.49
N GLU A 65 -6.20 5.68 6.85
CA GLU A 65 -6.92 5.07 7.96
C GLU A 65 -6.27 5.40 9.29
N GLU A 66 -7.07 5.90 10.22
CA GLU A 66 -6.58 6.23 11.56
C GLU A 66 -7.08 5.24 12.62
N ASN A 67 -8.15 4.51 12.34
CA ASN A 67 -8.72 3.57 13.29
C ASN A 67 -7.79 2.35 13.38
N LYS A 68 -7.39 2.03 14.62
CA LYS A 68 -6.41 0.97 14.84
C LYS A 68 -6.93 -0.40 14.45
N ILE A 69 -8.22 -0.65 14.67
CA ILE A 69 -8.81 -1.94 14.31
C ILE A 69 -8.84 -2.11 12.81
N ASP A 70 -9.25 -1.08 12.09
CA ASP A 70 -9.30 -1.13 10.64
C ASP A 70 -7.90 -1.22 10.04
N ARG A 71 -6.94 -0.51 10.62
CA ARG A 71 -5.55 -0.65 10.20
C ARG A 71 -5.07 -2.07 10.38
N GLY A 72 -5.45 -2.68 11.51
CA GLY A 72 -5.07 -4.07 11.79
C GLY A 72 -5.62 -5.04 10.76
N GLU A 73 -6.86 -4.82 10.31
CA GLU A 73 -7.44 -5.67 9.27
C GLU A 73 -6.69 -5.54 7.96
N THR A 74 -6.36 -4.32 7.58
CA THR A 74 -5.61 -4.09 6.34
C THR A 74 -4.22 -4.73 6.43
N LEU A 75 -3.55 -4.54 7.54
CA LEU A 75 -2.22 -5.12 7.75
C LEU A 75 -2.28 -6.65 7.75
N LYS A 76 -3.33 -7.21 8.32
CA LYS A 76 -3.53 -8.67 8.31
C LYS A 76 -3.64 -9.18 6.88
N ASN A 77 -4.42 -8.50 6.06
CA ASN A 77 -4.58 -8.90 4.67
C ASN A 77 -3.28 -8.77 3.89
N MET A 78 -2.52 -7.71 4.15
CA MET A 78 -1.20 -7.56 3.53
C MET A 78 -0.27 -8.70 3.96
N ALA A 79 -0.30 -9.05 5.23
CA ALA A 79 0.52 -10.14 5.73
C ALA A 79 0.16 -11.47 5.05
N ILE A 80 -1.12 -11.71 4.84
CA ILE A 80 -1.57 -12.90 4.14
C ILE A 80 -0.99 -12.93 2.72
N ILE A 81 -1.02 -11.81 2.04
CA ILE A 81 -0.46 -11.72 0.68
C ILE A 81 1.04 -12.00 0.72
N TYR A 82 1.75 -11.35 1.64
CA TYR A 82 3.19 -11.53 1.74
C TYR A 82 3.55 -12.97 2.10
N MET A 83 2.77 -13.59 2.98
CA MET A 83 3.01 -14.98 3.34
C MET A 83 2.77 -15.91 2.15
N SER A 84 1.70 -15.68 1.41
CA SER A 84 1.36 -16.51 0.26
C SER A 84 2.35 -16.32 -0.88
N ASN A 85 2.56 -15.09 -1.29
CA ASN A 85 3.49 -14.80 -2.39
C ASN A 85 4.93 -14.85 -1.95
N GLY A 86 5.19 -14.38 -0.75
CA GLY A 86 6.52 -14.44 -0.18
C GLY A 86 7.02 -15.86 -0.06
N CYS A 87 6.12 -16.77 0.34
CA CYS A 87 6.49 -18.18 0.40
C CYS A 87 6.86 -18.73 -0.97
N LEU A 88 6.13 -18.32 -2.00
CA LEU A 88 6.44 -18.73 -3.34
C LEU A 88 7.80 -18.19 -3.78
N LEU A 89 8.08 -16.95 -3.45
CA LEU A 89 9.37 -16.34 -3.78
C LEU A 89 10.50 -17.02 -3.00
N TYR A 90 10.28 -17.23 -1.73
CA TYR A 90 11.26 -17.93 -0.90
C TYR A 90 11.41 -19.39 -1.31
N THR A 91 10.30 -20.02 -1.68
CA THR A 91 10.35 -21.39 -2.15
C THR A 91 11.19 -21.49 -3.40
N SER A 92 11.11 -20.51 -4.28
CA SER A 92 11.97 -20.48 -5.46
C SER A 92 13.42 -20.42 -5.06
N ASP A 93 13.76 -19.57 -4.10
CA ASP A 93 15.13 -19.46 -3.60
C ASP A 93 15.57 -20.77 -2.94
N ASP A 94 14.70 -21.33 -2.13
CA ASP A 94 14.99 -22.61 -1.46
C ASP A 94 15.11 -23.73 -2.46
N ALA A 95 14.29 -23.70 -3.49
CA ALA A 95 14.36 -24.73 -4.53
C ALA A 95 15.68 -24.69 -5.27
N ASP A 96 16.29 -23.52 -5.35
CA ASP A 96 17.59 -23.38 -5.99
C ASP A 96 18.70 -24.04 -5.18
N GLU A 97 18.46 -24.24 -3.93
CA GLU A 97 19.43 -24.89 -3.08
C GLU A 97 19.35 -26.39 -3.26
#